data_0e4d59c89adfc9fac5d7c281ce19ef1c
#
_entry.id   0e4d59c89adfc9fac5d7c281ce19ef1c
#
_cell.length_a   1.000
_cell.length_b   1.000
_cell.length_c   1.000
_cell.angle_alpha   90.00
_cell.angle_beta   90.00
_cell.angle_gamma   90.00
#
_symmetry.space_group_name_H-M   'P 1'
#
loop_
_entity.id
_entity.type
_entity.pdbx_description
1 polymer ?
#
loop_
_entity_poly.entity_id
_entity_poly.type
_entity_poly.pdbx_seq_one_letter_code
_entity_poly.pdbx_strand_id
1 'polypeptide(L)'
;MSGAALPSLPNPDRVLFASDMHLDDRHPALVERFLTELAARLQATPASGSTLFLLGDLFEYWIGDDAVGPAAQRLAALLHGFADQGGQVFLMHGNRDFLIDSPLPGQPGHPTYSQRCGATLLADPTVVEIAGQRVLLSHGDPLCTDDVPYQQWRAQCRQPAWQAALLARSVPERIALAQSLRQQSAQQQQSAAVLADVNPDAVNAAMDAHDCPVLVHGHTHRPALHRWSHPRGQRTRWVLSDWTEGDASIPPRGHVMSFAEGMALPVAAD
;
A
#
# COMPACT_ATOMS: atom_id res chain seq x y z
N MET A 1 -6.85 20.28 9.22
CA MET A 1 -8.00 19.94 8.35
C MET A 1 -8.73 18.79 9.02
N SER A 2 -10.00 18.97 9.36
CA SER A 2 -10.85 17.94 10.00
C SER A 2 -11.02 16.82 8.97
N GLY A 3 -10.33 15.72 9.15
CA GLY A 3 -10.53 14.52 8.34
C GLY A 3 -11.96 14.03 8.56
N ALA A 4 -12.73 13.88 7.50
CA ALA A 4 -14.00 13.18 7.57
C ALA A 4 -13.72 11.79 8.17
N ALA A 5 -14.48 11.44 9.21
CA ALA A 5 -14.39 10.09 9.78
C ALA A 5 -14.70 9.09 8.66
N LEU A 6 -13.82 8.10 8.47
CA LEU A 6 -14.09 7.02 7.53
C LEU A 6 -15.35 6.27 7.99
N PRO A 7 -16.16 5.76 7.04
CA PRO A 7 -17.37 5.05 7.40
C PRO A 7 -17.06 3.82 8.26
N SER A 8 -17.94 3.51 9.21
CA SER A 8 -17.90 2.25 9.94
C SER A 8 -18.14 1.09 8.99
N LEU A 9 -17.28 0.06 9.04
CA LEU A 9 -17.27 -1.10 8.16
C LEU A 9 -17.74 -2.34 8.95
N PRO A 10 -19.06 -2.58 9.05
CA PRO A 10 -19.60 -3.56 9.98
C PRO A 10 -19.33 -5.01 9.61
N ASN A 11 -19.10 -5.30 8.32
CA ASN A 11 -18.89 -6.66 7.84
C ASN A 11 -17.40 -6.89 7.46
N PRO A 12 -16.64 -7.62 8.29
CA PRO A 12 -15.21 -7.85 8.05
C PRO A 12 -14.91 -8.69 6.79
N ASP A 13 -15.87 -9.51 6.32
CA ASP A 13 -15.72 -10.30 5.09
C ASP A 13 -15.80 -9.43 3.82
N ARG A 14 -16.36 -8.21 3.95
CA ARG A 14 -16.49 -7.24 2.86
C ARG A 14 -15.42 -6.15 2.87
N VAL A 15 -14.44 -6.25 3.75
CA VAL A 15 -13.30 -5.34 3.81
C VAL A 15 -12.08 -6.06 3.30
N LEU A 16 -11.67 -5.74 2.08
CA LEU A 16 -10.59 -6.40 1.35
C LEU A 16 -9.30 -5.58 1.44
N PHE A 17 -8.17 -6.29 1.49
CA PHE A 17 -6.83 -5.71 1.57
C PHE A 17 -5.89 -6.33 0.54
N ALA A 18 -5.03 -5.49 -0.03
CA ALA A 18 -3.81 -5.87 -0.73
C ALA A 18 -2.75 -4.78 -0.57
N SER A 19 -1.48 -5.14 -0.69
CA SER A 19 -0.34 -4.22 -0.73
C SER A 19 0.81 -4.82 -1.52
N ASP A 20 1.83 -4.01 -1.81
CA ASP A 20 3.11 -4.48 -2.37
C ASP A 20 2.93 -5.30 -3.67
N MET A 21 2.06 -4.81 -4.56
CA MET A 21 1.81 -5.45 -5.86
C MET A 21 2.95 -5.23 -6.83
N HIS A 22 3.66 -4.10 -6.73
CA HIS A 22 4.81 -3.74 -7.56
C HIS A 22 4.57 -3.91 -9.06
N LEU A 23 3.37 -3.52 -9.52
CA LEU A 23 2.97 -3.69 -10.92
C LEU A 23 3.91 -2.93 -11.85
N ASP A 24 4.37 -3.62 -12.87
CA ASP A 24 5.31 -3.10 -13.87
C ASP A 24 4.99 -3.73 -15.22
N ASP A 25 4.90 -2.92 -16.27
CA ASP A 25 4.61 -3.39 -17.64
C ASP A 25 5.68 -4.36 -18.18
N ARG A 26 6.86 -4.40 -17.57
CA ARG A 26 7.93 -5.35 -17.86
C ARG A 26 7.68 -6.75 -17.27
N HIS A 27 6.75 -6.87 -16.33
CA HIS A 27 6.35 -8.10 -15.65
C HIS A 27 4.88 -8.45 -15.91
N PRO A 28 4.50 -8.71 -17.18
CA PRO A 28 3.09 -8.88 -17.56
C PRO A 28 2.41 -10.07 -16.86
N ALA A 29 3.14 -11.12 -16.54
CA ALA A 29 2.56 -12.28 -15.84
C ALA A 29 2.12 -11.93 -14.42
N LEU A 30 2.91 -11.12 -13.69
CA LEU A 30 2.52 -10.60 -12.38
C LEU A 30 1.28 -9.70 -12.47
N VAL A 31 1.26 -8.80 -13.46
CA VAL A 31 0.12 -7.91 -13.71
C VAL A 31 -1.15 -8.73 -13.98
N GLU A 32 -1.07 -9.73 -14.87
CA GLU A 32 -2.23 -10.60 -15.18
C GLU A 32 -2.71 -11.36 -13.96
N ARG A 33 -1.79 -11.94 -13.20
CA ARG A 33 -2.12 -12.70 -11.99
C ARG A 33 -2.83 -11.83 -10.96
N PHE A 34 -2.28 -10.65 -10.66
CA PHE A 34 -2.88 -9.72 -9.71
C PHE A 34 -4.27 -9.26 -10.17
N LEU A 35 -4.38 -8.76 -11.40
CA LEU A 35 -5.66 -8.25 -11.91
C LEU A 35 -6.73 -9.35 -12.00
N THR A 36 -6.35 -10.59 -12.35
CA THR A 36 -7.27 -11.72 -12.37
C THR A 36 -7.78 -12.06 -10.98
N GLU A 37 -6.90 -12.15 -9.99
CA GLU A 37 -7.30 -12.45 -8.61
C GLU A 37 -8.14 -11.31 -8.02
N LEU A 38 -7.72 -10.05 -8.21
CA LEU A 38 -8.50 -8.90 -7.76
C LEU A 38 -9.89 -8.90 -8.39
N ALA A 39 -9.99 -9.09 -9.70
CA ALA A 39 -11.28 -9.14 -10.40
C ALA A 39 -12.18 -10.27 -9.86
N ALA A 40 -11.62 -11.46 -9.64
CA ALA A 40 -12.34 -12.59 -9.05
C ALA A 40 -12.86 -12.28 -7.65
N ARG A 41 -12.03 -11.65 -6.80
CA ARG A 41 -12.43 -11.24 -5.45
C ARG A 41 -13.52 -10.16 -5.46
N LEU A 42 -13.40 -9.15 -6.33
CA LEU A 42 -14.40 -8.09 -6.45
C LEU A 42 -15.73 -8.61 -7.01
N GLN A 43 -15.69 -9.60 -7.91
CA GLN A 43 -16.91 -10.26 -8.43
C GLN A 43 -17.60 -11.16 -7.38
N ALA A 44 -16.81 -11.85 -6.56
CA ALA A 44 -17.33 -12.71 -5.50
C ALA A 44 -17.93 -11.92 -4.33
N THR A 45 -17.58 -10.64 -4.20
CA THR A 45 -17.98 -9.77 -3.09
C THR A 45 -18.96 -8.71 -3.62
N PRO A 46 -20.21 -8.64 -3.14
CA PRO A 46 -21.16 -7.61 -3.60
C PRO A 46 -20.54 -6.21 -3.43
N ALA A 47 -20.47 -5.41 -4.51
CA ALA A 47 -19.82 -4.11 -4.49
C ALA A 47 -20.44 -3.17 -3.44
N SER A 48 -21.77 -3.08 -3.43
CA SER A 48 -22.49 -2.26 -2.45
C SER A 48 -22.22 -2.72 -1.02
N GLY A 49 -21.66 -1.84 -0.21
CA GLY A 49 -21.25 -2.11 1.18
C GLY A 49 -19.93 -2.88 1.32
N SER A 50 -19.16 -2.98 0.25
CA SER A 50 -17.81 -3.54 0.27
C SER A 50 -16.75 -2.47 0.10
N THR A 51 -15.59 -2.69 0.72
CA THR A 51 -14.48 -1.76 0.75
C THR A 51 -13.18 -2.47 0.39
N LEU A 52 -12.41 -1.86 -0.51
CA LEU A 52 -11.06 -2.32 -0.87
C LEU A 52 -10.04 -1.28 -0.41
N PHE A 53 -9.05 -1.74 0.35
CA PHE A 53 -7.86 -0.97 0.73
C PHE A 53 -6.63 -1.50 -0.02
N LEU A 54 -5.96 -0.62 -0.76
CA LEU A 54 -4.66 -0.89 -1.38
C LEU A 54 -3.61 -0.07 -0.61
N LEU A 55 -2.83 -0.76 0.23
CA LEU A 55 -1.96 -0.14 1.24
C LEU A 55 -0.53 0.10 0.74
N GLY A 56 -0.39 0.75 -0.41
CA GLY A 56 0.89 1.20 -0.94
C GLY A 56 1.65 0.18 -1.78
N ASP A 57 2.66 0.66 -2.47
CA ASP A 57 3.48 -0.08 -3.42
C ASP A 57 2.65 -0.85 -4.46
N LEU A 58 1.64 -0.12 -5.02
CA LEU A 58 0.82 -0.61 -6.13
C LEU A 58 1.69 -0.85 -7.36
N PHE A 59 2.65 0.06 -7.58
CA PHE A 59 3.54 0.05 -8.73
C PHE A 59 4.99 -0.04 -8.29
N GLU A 60 5.83 -0.64 -9.16
CA GLU A 60 7.26 -0.75 -8.95
C GLU A 60 7.94 0.62 -8.83
N TYR A 61 7.40 1.62 -9.51
CA TYR A 61 7.70 3.04 -9.36
C TYR A 61 6.56 3.88 -9.93
N TRP A 62 6.40 5.09 -9.43
CA TRP A 62 5.46 6.09 -9.98
C TRP A 62 6.19 7.39 -10.24
N ILE A 63 6.02 7.94 -11.43
CA ILE A 63 6.76 9.13 -11.87
C ILE A 63 5.86 10.34 -12.17
N GLY A 64 4.57 10.21 -11.86
CA GLY A 64 3.55 11.25 -12.00
C GLY A 64 2.33 10.79 -12.77
N ASP A 65 1.20 11.41 -12.51
CA ASP A 65 -0.11 11.05 -13.07
C ASP A 65 -0.26 11.41 -14.57
N ASP A 66 0.72 12.11 -15.14
CA ASP A 66 0.86 12.39 -16.58
C ASP A 66 1.56 11.26 -17.35
N ALA A 67 2.03 10.22 -16.67
CA ALA A 67 2.79 9.12 -17.27
C ALA A 67 2.24 7.73 -16.86
N VAL A 68 0.91 7.57 -16.94
CA VAL A 68 0.21 6.34 -16.52
C VAL A 68 0.41 5.24 -17.57
N GLY A 69 1.12 4.17 -17.18
CA GLY A 69 1.38 3.00 -18.04
C GLY A 69 0.19 2.05 -18.19
N PRO A 70 0.28 1.07 -19.10
CA PRO A 70 -0.80 0.10 -19.39
C PRO A 70 -1.30 -0.67 -18.17
N ALA A 71 -0.42 -1.19 -17.31
CA ALA A 71 -0.80 -1.90 -16.09
C ALA A 71 -1.64 -1.01 -15.16
N ALA A 72 -1.21 0.25 -14.97
CA ALA A 72 -1.92 1.21 -14.13
C ALA A 72 -3.27 1.62 -14.73
N GLN A 73 -3.38 1.75 -16.07
CA GLN A 73 -4.65 2.02 -16.73
C GLN A 73 -5.65 0.88 -16.53
N ARG A 74 -5.19 -0.38 -16.63
CA ARG A 74 -6.02 -1.57 -16.42
C ARG A 74 -6.50 -1.67 -14.98
N LEU A 75 -5.60 -1.42 -14.01
CA LEU A 75 -5.98 -1.38 -12.61
C LEU A 75 -7.00 -0.29 -12.35
N ALA A 76 -6.78 0.93 -12.86
CA ALA A 76 -7.73 2.02 -12.70
C ALA A 76 -9.12 1.69 -13.26
N ALA A 77 -9.20 1.09 -14.45
CA ALA A 77 -10.47 0.68 -15.04
C ALA A 77 -11.22 -0.36 -14.18
N LEU A 78 -10.49 -1.35 -13.62
CA LEU A 78 -11.07 -2.37 -12.73
C LEU A 78 -11.63 -1.75 -11.44
N LEU A 79 -10.85 -0.86 -10.81
CA LEU A 79 -11.23 -0.18 -9.57
C LEU A 79 -12.42 0.77 -9.79
N HIS A 80 -12.40 1.54 -10.88
CA HIS A 80 -13.49 2.44 -11.25
C HIS A 80 -14.79 1.65 -11.45
N GLY A 81 -14.74 0.53 -12.19
CA GLY A 81 -15.90 -0.33 -12.38
C GLY A 81 -16.47 -0.90 -11.08
N PHE A 82 -15.65 -1.18 -10.08
CA PHE A 82 -16.11 -1.58 -8.75
C PHE A 82 -16.74 -0.39 -7.99
N ALA A 83 -16.14 0.79 -8.07
CA ALA A 83 -16.68 2.00 -7.46
C ALA A 83 -18.04 2.40 -8.07
N ASP A 84 -18.19 2.31 -9.39
CA ASP A 84 -19.45 2.58 -10.10
C ASP A 84 -20.59 1.65 -9.66
N GLN A 85 -20.26 0.45 -9.19
CA GLN A 85 -21.21 -0.51 -8.63
C GLN A 85 -21.50 -0.28 -7.14
N GLY A 86 -20.98 0.79 -6.56
CA GLY A 86 -21.20 1.18 -5.16
C GLY A 86 -20.18 0.61 -4.17
N GLY A 87 -19.07 0.05 -4.66
CA GLY A 87 -17.91 -0.31 -3.84
C GLY A 87 -17.12 0.91 -3.42
N GLN A 88 -16.42 0.82 -2.30
CA GLN A 88 -15.51 1.86 -1.83
C GLN A 88 -14.07 1.44 -2.08
N VAL A 89 -13.28 2.31 -2.69
CA VAL A 89 -11.85 2.05 -2.97
C VAL A 89 -11.00 3.11 -2.28
N PHE A 90 -10.03 2.65 -1.52
CA PHE A 90 -9.05 3.48 -0.85
C PHE A 90 -7.63 3.09 -1.27
N LEU A 91 -6.84 4.09 -1.62
CA LEU A 91 -5.42 3.94 -1.95
C LEU A 91 -4.59 4.57 -0.83
N MET A 92 -3.41 4.03 -0.58
CA MET A 92 -2.40 4.63 0.29
C MET A 92 -1.07 4.65 -0.46
N HIS A 93 -0.24 5.65 -0.22
CA HIS A 93 1.11 5.68 -0.77
C HIS A 93 2.00 4.62 -0.13
N GLY A 94 2.76 3.90 -0.95
CA GLY A 94 3.95 3.19 -0.52
C GLY A 94 5.22 4.01 -0.72
N ASN A 95 6.36 3.36 -0.58
CA ASN A 95 7.66 3.99 -0.82
C ASN A 95 8.07 4.02 -2.30
N ARG A 96 7.35 3.30 -3.17
CA ARG A 96 7.58 3.24 -4.62
C ARG A 96 6.70 4.21 -5.40
N ASP A 97 5.53 4.50 -4.90
CA ASP A 97 4.46 5.20 -5.61
C ASP A 97 3.94 6.46 -4.89
N PHE A 98 4.76 7.05 -4.05
CA PHE A 98 4.45 8.23 -3.25
C PHE A 98 4.13 9.51 -4.05
N LEU A 99 4.32 9.49 -5.37
CA LEU A 99 3.97 10.59 -6.27
C LEU A 99 2.55 10.47 -6.85
N ILE A 100 1.80 9.40 -6.53
CA ILE A 100 0.38 9.31 -6.88
C ILE A 100 -0.35 10.55 -6.34
N ASP A 101 -1.18 11.16 -7.17
CA ASP A 101 -1.95 12.38 -6.88
C ASP A 101 -1.10 13.62 -6.55
N SER A 102 0.22 13.58 -6.77
CA SER A 102 1.05 14.76 -6.57
C SER A 102 0.76 15.81 -7.66
N PRO A 103 0.59 17.10 -7.28
CA PRO A 103 0.28 18.15 -8.25
C PRO A 103 1.33 18.28 -9.35
N LEU A 104 0.89 18.25 -10.61
CA LEU A 104 1.75 18.41 -11.77
C LEU A 104 2.01 19.90 -12.04
N PRO A 105 3.26 20.36 -12.04
CA PRO A 105 3.59 21.76 -12.35
C PRO A 105 3.08 22.18 -13.74
N GLY A 106 2.35 23.31 -13.79
CA GLY A 106 1.82 23.84 -15.04
C GLY A 106 0.61 23.10 -15.63
N GLN A 107 0.07 22.10 -14.92
CA GLN A 107 -1.09 21.31 -15.37
C GLN A 107 -2.22 21.32 -14.31
N PRO A 108 -2.77 22.49 -13.94
CA PRO A 108 -3.87 22.55 -13.01
C PRO A 108 -5.09 21.81 -13.58
N GLY A 109 -5.72 20.93 -12.78
CA GLY A 109 -6.89 20.15 -13.21
C GLY A 109 -6.56 18.87 -13.99
N HIS A 110 -5.28 18.48 -14.10
CA HIS A 110 -4.96 17.14 -14.60
C HIS A 110 -5.61 16.09 -13.69
N PRO A 111 -6.33 15.08 -14.24
CA PRO A 111 -6.99 14.08 -13.43
C PRO A 111 -5.96 13.30 -12.63
N THR A 112 -6.16 13.19 -11.31
CA THR A 112 -5.30 12.38 -10.45
C THR A 112 -5.52 10.89 -10.68
N TYR A 113 -4.55 10.06 -10.27
CA TYR A 113 -4.69 8.61 -10.42
C TYR A 113 -5.83 8.07 -9.56
N SER A 114 -6.01 8.58 -8.34
CA SER A 114 -7.14 8.19 -7.49
C SER A 114 -8.49 8.53 -8.15
N GLN A 115 -8.62 9.69 -8.80
CA GLN A 115 -9.82 10.04 -9.56
C GLN A 115 -10.09 9.08 -10.72
N ARG A 116 -9.04 8.63 -11.43
CA ARG A 116 -9.18 7.61 -12.50
C ARG A 116 -9.66 6.27 -11.96
N CYS A 117 -9.34 5.95 -10.72
CA CYS A 117 -9.76 4.73 -10.03
C CYS A 117 -11.15 4.84 -9.39
N GLY A 118 -11.77 6.02 -9.31
CA GLY A 118 -12.95 6.24 -8.47
C GLY A 118 -12.62 6.03 -6.97
N ALA A 119 -11.38 6.30 -6.56
CA ALA A 119 -10.84 5.99 -5.25
C ALA A 119 -10.57 7.24 -4.41
N THR A 120 -10.40 7.04 -3.11
CA THR A 120 -9.92 8.07 -2.17
C THR A 120 -8.50 7.74 -1.74
N LEU A 121 -7.59 8.71 -1.86
CA LEU A 121 -6.23 8.57 -1.34
C LEU A 121 -6.20 8.85 0.15
N LEU A 122 -5.68 7.91 0.94
CA LEU A 122 -5.54 7.99 2.39
C LEU A 122 -4.19 8.55 2.81
N ALA A 123 -4.20 9.23 3.97
CA ALA A 123 -2.95 9.51 4.68
C ALA A 123 -2.37 8.23 5.28
N ASP A 124 -1.07 8.18 5.48
CA ASP A 124 -0.37 7.13 6.22
C ASP A 124 0.19 7.71 7.53
N PRO A 125 -0.25 7.22 8.71
CA PRO A 125 -1.28 6.21 8.92
C PRO A 125 -2.72 6.75 8.88
N THR A 126 -3.70 5.85 8.76
CA THR A 126 -5.14 6.14 8.87
C THR A 126 -5.82 5.16 9.82
N VAL A 127 -6.78 5.63 10.63
CA VAL A 127 -7.61 4.80 11.50
C VAL A 127 -8.95 4.53 10.84
N VAL A 128 -9.37 3.27 10.82
CA VAL A 128 -10.71 2.84 10.40
C VAL A 128 -11.38 2.04 11.51
N GLU A 129 -12.70 1.87 11.44
CA GLU A 129 -13.43 0.96 12.31
C GLU A 129 -13.98 -0.20 11.49
N ILE A 130 -13.57 -1.43 11.82
CA ILE A 130 -14.01 -2.66 11.14
C ILE A 130 -14.65 -3.58 12.18
N ALA A 131 -15.92 -3.92 11.99
CA ALA A 131 -16.69 -4.76 12.91
C ALA A 131 -16.63 -4.25 14.39
N GLY A 132 -16.67 -2.93 14.58
CA GLY A 132 -16.57 -2.29 15.90
C GLY A 132 -15.16 -2.24 16.49
N GLN A 133 -14.14 -2.70 15.75
CA GLN A 133 -12.75 -2.67 16.17
C GLN A 133 -11.99 -1.55 15.47
N ARG A 134 -11.26 -0.75 16.24
CA ARG A 134 -10.36 0.26 15.69
C ARG A 134 -9.12 -0.41 15.10
N VAL A 135 -8.82 -0.09 13.85
CA VAL A 135 -7.72 -0.65 13.07
C VAL A 135 -6.86 0.49 12.53
N LEU A 136 -5.58 0.44 12.80
CA LEU A 136 -4.58 1.33 12.20
C LEU A 136 -4.14 0.74 10.86
N LEU A 137 -4.27 1.52 9.81
CA LEU A 137 -3.76 1.17 8.48
C LEU A 137 -2.50 1.98 8.21
N SER A 138 -1.47 1.33 7.71
CA SER A 138 -0.21 1.95 7.28
C SER A 138 0.37 1.17 6.10
N HIS A 139 1.17 1.82 5.27
CA HIS A 139 2.02 1.05 4.35
C HIS A 139 3.04 0.22 5.15
N GLY A 140 3.64 0.80 6.17
CA GLY A 140 4.60 0.12 7.06
C GLY A 140 6.00 0.73 7.04
N ASP A 141 6.38 1.41 5.98
CA ASP A 141 7.69 2.04 5.83
C ASP A 141 8.02 3.09 6.93
N PRO A 142 7.04 3.86 7.51
CA PRO A 142 7.34 4.76 8.61
C PRO A 142 7.76 4.03 9.90
N LEU A 143 7.42 2.75 10.00
CA LEU A 143 7.69 1.93 11.19
C LEU A 143 9.07 1.25 11.17
N CYS A 144 9.77 1.26 10.03
CA CYS A 144 11.14 0.76 9.89
C CYS A 144 12.16 1.82 10.35
N THR A 145 12.07 2.22 11.63
CA THR A 145 12.86 3.34 12.19
C THR A 145 14.33 3.03 12.34
N ASP A 146 14.72 1.77 12.31
CA ASP A 146 16.13 1.33 12.41
C ASP A 146 16.89 1.59 11.10
N ASP A 147 16.20 1.72 9.97
CA ASP A 147 16.78 2.13 8.69
C ASP A 147 16.86 3.66 8.60
N VAL A 148 17.79 4.23 9.36
CA VAL A 148 17.99 5.69 9.45
C VAL A 148 18.23 6.33 8.06
N PRO A 149 19.06 5.77 7.16
CA PRO A 149 19.26 6.32 5.82
C PRO A 149 17.94 6.37 5.02
N TYR A 150 17.14 5.30 5.08
CA TYR A 150 15.84 5.28 4.43
C TYR A 150 14.89 6.33 5.02
N GLN A 151 14.79 6.47 6.34
CA GLN A 151 13.92 7.46 6.98
C GLN A 151 14.30 8.90 6.60
N GLN A 152 15.59 9.20 6.46
CA GLN A 152 16.07 10.50 5.95
C GLN A 152 15.63 10.73 4.50
N TRP A 153 15.81 9.73 3.63
CA TRP A 153 15.33 9.78 2.26
C TRP A 153 13.80 9.97 2.20
N ARG A 154 13.05 9.20 2.98
CA ARG A 154 11.59 9.31 3.07
C ARG A 154 11.17 10.72 3.45
N ALA A 155 11.77 11.30 4.47
CA ALA A 155 11.48 12.66 4.90
C ALA A 155 11.77 13.70 3.81
N GLN A 156 12.81 13.50 3.00
CA GLN A 156 13.17 14.38 1.90
C GLN A 156 12.22 14.24 0.71
N CYS A 157 11.98 13.03 0.20
CA CYS A 157 11.20 12.81 -1.01
C CYS A 157 9.69 13.07 -0.83
N ARG A 158 9.21 13.11 0.41
CA ARG A 158 7.83 13.50 0.75
C ARG A 158 7.64 15.03 0.87
N GLN A 159 8.71 15.84 0.73
CA GLN A 159 8.58 17.29 0.74
C GLN A 159 7.90 17.78 -0.55
N PRO A 160 6.86 18.64 -0.46
CA PRO A 160 6.16 19.14 -1.65
C PRO A 160 7.11 19.83 -2.65
N ALA A 161 8.11 20.58 -2.15
CA ALA A 161 9.08 21.25 -3.01
C ALA A 161 9.97 20.26 -3.78
N TRP A 162 10.36 19.14 -3.15
CA TRP A 162 11.14 18.09 -3.80
C TRP A 162 10.29 17.39 -4.89
N GLN A 163 9.04 17.04 -4.58
CA GLN A 163 8.11 16.42 -5.52
C GLN A 163 7.83 17.33 -6.72
N ALA A 164 7.57 18.62 -6.48
CA ALA A 164 7.35 19.59 -7.54
C ALA A 164 8.60 19.75 -8.45
N ALA A 165 9.81 19.80 -7.88
CA ALA A 165 11.04 19.87 -8.65
C ALA A 165 11.28 18.63 -9.51
N LEU A 166 10.91 17.44 -8.99
CA LEU A 166 10.98 16.20 -9.76
C LEU A 166 9.94 16.20 -10.89
N LEU A 167 8.68 16.50 -10.58
CA LEU A 167 7.59 16.48 -11.55
C LEU A 167 7.70 17.57 -12.63
N ALA A 168 8.52 18.61 -12.42
CA ALA A 168 8.85 19.61 -13.43
C ALA A 168 9.83 19.09 -14.52
N ARG A 169 10.48 17.94 -14.29
CA ARG A 169 11.36 17.30 -15.29
C ARG A 169 10.54 16.60 -16.37
N SER A 170 11.15 16.39 -17.52
CA SER A 170 10.55 15.56 -18.58
C SER A 170 10.32 14.10 -18.13
N VAL A 171 9.33 13.44 -18.72
CA VAL A 171 9.05 12.02 -18.41
C VAL A 171 10.28 11.11 -18.55
N PRO A 172 11.11 11.22 -19.63
CA PRO A 172 12.33 10.41 -19.73
C PRO A 172 13.34 10.64 -18.59
N GLU A 173 13.50 11.88 -18.13
CA GLU A 173 14.39 12.19 -16.99
C GLU A 173 13.87 11.62 -15.68
N ARG A 174 12.55 11.64 -15.48
CA ARG A 174 11.90 11.03 -14.31
C ARG A 174 12.07 9.51 -14.31
N ILE A 175 11.92 8.86 -15.46
CA ILE A 175 12.16 7.41 -15.65
C ILE A 175 13.61 7.07 -15.30
N ALA A 176 14.57 7.80 -15.87
CA ALA A 176 16.00 7.54 -15.64
C ALA A 176 16.36 7.68 -14.16
N LEU A 177 15.81 8.69 -13.46
CA LEU A 177 16.01 8.87 -12.03
C LEU A 177 15.39 7.72 -11.22
N ALA A 178 14.15 7.34 -11.51
CA ALA A 178 13.48 6.23 -10.82
C ALA A 178 14.28 4.93 -10.97
N GLN A 179 14.77 4.60 -12.17
CA GLN A 179 15.62 3.43 -12.42
C GLN A 179 16.93 3.49 -11.64
N SER A 180 17.60 4.65 -11.59
CA SER A 180 18.83 4.84 -10.82
C SER A 180 18.60 4.62 -9.31
N LEU A 181 17.56 5.19 -8.75
CA LEU A 181 17.19 5.01 -7.33
C LEU A 181 16.87 3.55 -7.01
N ARG A 182 16.21 2.84 -7.93
CA ARG A 182 15.93 1.41 -7.82
C ARG A 182 17.20 0.57 -7.77
N GLN A 183 18.14 0.83 -8.68
CA GLN A 183 19.43 0.12 -8.72
C GLN A 183 20.22 0.33 -7.42
N GLN A 184 20.27 1.57 -6.92
CA GLN A 184 20.93 1.89 -5.65
C GLN A 184 20.28 1.16 -4.47
N SER A 185 18.94 1.17 -4.39
CA SER A 185 18.20 0.45 -3.35
C SER A 185 18.46 -1.06 -3.39
N ALA A 186 18.45 -1.68 -4.58
CA ALA A 186 18.73 -3.10 -4.75
C ALA A 186 20.16 -3.47 -4.32
N GLN A 187 21.15 -2.62 -4.63
CA GLN A 187 22.54 -2.82 -4.19
C GLN A 187 22.69 -2.71 -2.67
N GLN A 188 22.00 -1.75 -2.04
CA GLN A 188 21.99 -1.60 -0.58
C GLN A 188 21.33 -2.79 0.10
N GLN A 189 20.23 -3.30 -0.43
CA GLN A 189 19.54 -4.48 0.11
C GLN A 189 20.37 -5.76 0.00
N GLN A 190 21.18 -5.92 -1.06
CA GLN A 190 22.09 -7.05 -1.19
C GLN A 190 23.27 -6.99 -0.21
N SER A 191 23.69 -5.80 0.19
CA SER A 191 24.78 -5.59 1.16
C SER A 191 24.31 -5.61 2.62
N ALA A 192 23.01 -5.33 2.87
CA ALA A 192 22.41 -5.43 4.20
C ALA A 192 21.88 -6.86 4.39
N ALA A 193 22.52 -7.65 5.24
CA ALA A 193 22.24 -9.07 5.46
C ALA A 193 20.82 -9.39 5.98
N VAL A 194 20.01 -8.39 6.29
CA VAL A 194 18.60 -8.54 6.71
C VAL A 194 17.82 -7.29 6.27
N LEU A 195 16.79 -7.46 5.47
CA LEU A 195 15.73 -6.45 5.36
C LEU A 195 15.18 -6.20 6.76
N ALA A 196 15.33 -5.00 7.28
CA ALA A 196 14.81 -4.68 8.62
C ALA A 196 13.29 -4.86 8.64
N ASP A 197 12.78 -5.61 9.60
CA ASP A 197 11.33 -5.61 9.91
C ASP A 197 10.98 -4.25 10.55
N VAL A 198 9.70 -4.00 10.76
CA VAL A 198 9.27 -2.82 11.53
C VAL A 198 9.86 -2.87 12.94
N ASN A 199 10.25 -1.72 13.46
CA ASN A 199 10.74 -1.60 14.84
C ASN A 199 9.58 -1.82 15.82
N PRO A 200 9.67 -2.77 16.79
CA PRO A 200 8.59 -3.07 17.72
C PRO A 200 8.13 -1.87 18.58
N ASP A 201 9.06 -1.01 18.98
CA ASP A 201 8.72 0.17 19.77
C ASP A 201 7.99 1.22 18.92
N ALA A 202 8.37 1.38 17.64
CA ALA A 202 7.67 2.25 16.71
C ALA A 202 6.25 1.74 16.44
N VAL A 203 6.06 0.42 16.29
CA VAL A 203 4.74 -0.21 16.18
C VAL A 203 3.88 0.08 17.38
N ASN A 204 4.40 -0.18 18.59
CA ASN A 204 3.66 0.08 19.83
C ASN A 204 3.31 1.57 19.98
N ALA A 205 4.27 2.46 19.72
CA ALA A 205 4.05 3.90 19.79
C ALA A 205 2.97 4.38 18.82
N ALA A 206 2.98 3.89 17.57
CA ALA A 206 1.97 4.22 16.58
C ALA A 206 0.57 3.72 16.99
N MET A 207 0.47 2.47 17.43
CA MET A 207 -0.79 1.90 17.92
C MET A 207 -1.33 2.62 19.15
N ASP A 208 -0.44 3.05 20.06
CA ASP A 208 -0.82 3.83 21.27
C ASP A 208 -1.27 5.24 20.94
N ALA A 209 -0.58 5.92 20.01
CA ALA A 209 -0.91 7.27 19.59
C ALA A 209 -2.30 7.36 18.95
N HIS A 210 -2.73 6.28 18.28
CA HIS A 210 -4.01 6.19 17.60
C HIS A 210 -5.08 5.40 18.35
N ASP A 211 -4.75 4.86 19.53
CA ASP A 211 -5.63 4.00 20.34
C ASP A 211 -6.23 2.84 19.51
N CYS A 212 -5.36 2.11 18.78
CA CYS A 212 -5.74 1.01 17.92
C CYS A 212 -5.15 -0.31 18.42
N PRO A 213 -5.96 -1.35 18.73
CA PRO A 213 -5.47 -2.67 19.13
C PRO A 213 -4.99 -3.50 17.94
N VAL A 214 -5.33 -3.12 16.71
CA VAL A 214 -4.95 -3.82 15.48
C VAL A 214 -4.21 -2.88 14.56
N LEU A 215 -3.11 -3.36 13.96
CA LEU A 215 -2.37 -2.73 12.88
C LEU A 215 -2.40 -3.66 11.65
N VAL A 216 -2.72 -3.11 10.47
CA VAL A 216 -2.59 -3.78 9.18
C VAL A 216 -1.60 -2.99 8.33
N HIS A 217 -0.57 -3.66 7.79
CA HIS A 217 0.44 -3.01 6.97
C HIS A 217 1.07 -3.98 5.94
N GLY A 218 1.82 -3.44 4.99
CA GLY A 218 2.63 -4.14 3.99
C GLY A 218 4.13 -3.93 4.19
N HIS A 219 4.81 -3.54 3.12
CA HIS A 219 6.20 -3.05 3.04
C HIS A 219 7.31 -4.08 3.34
N THR A 220 7.19 -4.84 4.41
CA THR A 220 8.29 -5.71 4.87
C THR A 220 8.41 -7.01 4.08
N HIS A 221 7.42 -7.35 3.25
CA HIS A 221 7.33 -8.59 2.48
C HIS A 221 7.47 -9.86 3.36
N ARG A 222 6.98 -9.77 4.61
CA ARG A 222 6.98 -10.86 5.59
C ARG A 222 5.55 -11.16 6.05
N PRO A 223 4.70 -11.71 5.16
CA PRO A 223 3.30 -11.92 5.47
C PRO A 223 3.11 -12.79 6.70
N ALA A 224 2.48 -12.24 7.71
CA ALA A 224 2.27 -12.93 9.00
C ALA A 224 1.20 -12.23 9.84
N LEU A 225 0.62 -12.98 10.77
CA LEU A 225 -0.19 -12.44 11.84
C LEU A 225 0.58 -12.58 13.16
N HIS A 226 0.85 -11.45 13.81
CA HIS A 226 1.52 -11.40 15.11
C HIS A 226 0.51 -11.00 16.19
N ARG A 227 0.60 -11.59 17.39
CA ARG A 227 -0.20 -11.24 18.57
C ARG A 227 0.67 -11.20 19.80
N TRP A 228 0.52 -10.18 20.61
CA TRP A 228 1.25 -10.03 21.87
C TRP A 228 0.43 -9.33 22.93
N SER A 229 0.80 -9.56 24.19
CA SER A 229 0.23 -8.83 25.33
C SER A 229 0.91 -7.47 25.48
N HIS A 230 0.09 -6.43 25.68
CA HIS A 230 0.53 -5.06 25.92
C HIS A 230 -0.20 -4.52 27.16
N PRO A 231 0.36 -3.54 27.92
CA PRO A 231 -0.33 -2.96 29.09
C PRO A 231 -1.74 -2.42 28.82
N ARG A 232 -2.02 -2.02 27.56
CA ARG A 232 -3.36 -1.58 27.13
C ARG A 232 -4.24 -2.69 26.55
N GLY A 233 -3.87 -3.95 26.69
CA GLY A 233 -4.62 -5.11 26.18
C GLY A 233 -3.89 -5.89 25.09
N GLN A 234 -4.60 -6.80 24.44
CA GLN A 234 -4.02 -7.59 23.34
C GLN A 234 -3.78 -6.70 22.12
N ARG A 235 -2.64 -6.91 21.48
CA ARG A 235 -2.26 -6.27 20.21
C ARG A 235 -2.19 -7.30 19.10
N THR A 236 -2.58 -6.88 17.93
CA THR A 236 -2.48 -7.69 16.71
C THR A 236 -1.84 -6.86 15.60
N ARG A 237 -0.85 -7.44 14.91
CA ARG A 237 -0.24 -6.89 13.70
C ARG A 237 -0.43 -7.89 12.57
N TRP A 238 -1.13 -7.49 11.53
CA TRP A 238 -1.27 -8.27 10.32
C TRP A 238 -0.41 -7.63 9.21
N VAL A 239 0.60 -8.39 8.75
CA VAL A 239 1.45 -8.03 7.63
C VAL A 239 0.86 -8.64 6.37
N LEU A 240 0.53 -7.81 5.40
CA LEU A 240 -0.02 -8.23 4.11
C LEU A 240 1.05 -8.91 3.26
N SER A 241 0.61 -9.78 2.34
CA SER A 241 1.51 -10.44 1.40
C SER A 241 1.92 -9.46 0.29
N ASP A 242 3.22 -9.45 -0.03
CA ASP A 242 3.71 -8.93 -1.29
C ASP A 242 3.35 -9.87 -2.45
N TRP A 243 3.42 -9.35 -3.68
CA TRP A 243 3.13 -10.07 -4.90
C TRP A 243 4.42 -10.39 -5.66
N THR A 244 4.62 -11.66 -6.00
CA THR A 244 5.78 -12.12 -6.75
C THR A 244 5.41 -13.25 -7.71
N GLU A 245 6.03 -13.26 -8.88
CA GLU A 245 5.93 -14.39 -9.82
C GLU A 245 6.59 -15.66 -9.26
N GLY A 246 7.44 -15.49 -8.24
CA GLY A 246 8.29 -16.56 -7.77
C GLY A 246 9.43 -16.87 -8.75
N ASP A 247 10.22 -17.87 -8.40
CA ASP A 247 11.28 -18.42 -9.20
C ASP A 247 11.42 -19.94 -8.97
N ALA A 248 12.52 -20.54 -9.41
CA ALA A 248 12.74 -21.97 -9.22
C ALA A 248 12.83 -22.41 -7.74
N SER A 249 13.08 -21.48 -6.81
CA SER A 249 13.26 -21.73 -5.38
C SER A 249 12.12 -21.17 -4.52
N ILE A 250 11.42 -20.16 -5.01
CA ILE A 250 10.37 -19.43 -4.28
C ILE A 250 9.07 -19.52 -5.07
N PRO A 251 7.99 -20.10 -4.50
CA PRO A 251 6.70 -20.18 -5.19
C PRO A 251 6.10 -18.77 -5.38
N PRO A 252 5.24 -18.60 -6.40
CA PRO A 252 4.45 -17.38 -6.55
C PRO A 252 3.64 -17.11 -5.30
N ARG A 253 3.60 -15.86 -4.84
CA ARG A 253 2.78 -15.45 -3.69
C ARG A 253 2.10 -14.11 -3.94
N GLY A 254 1.11 -13.81 -3.12
CA GLY A 254 0.28 -12.63 -3.15
C GLY A 254 -1.19 -13.01 -3.10
N HIS A 255 -1.95 -12.34 -2.25
CA HIS A 255 -3.38 -12.60 -2.07
C HIS A 255 -4.11 -11.29 -1.80
N VAL A 256 -5.34 -11.19 -2.35
CA VAL A 256 -6.34 -10.23 -1.88
C VAL A 256 -7.17 -10.95 -0.81
N MET A 257 -7.11 -10.51 0.43
CA MET A 257 -7.79 -11.15 1.56
C MET A 257 -8.82 -10.22 2.20
N SER A 258 -9.91 -10.77 2.71
CA SER A 258 -10.79 -10.02 3.59
C SER A 258 -10.15 -9.83 4.97
N PHE A 259 -10.63 -8.83 5.73
CA PHE A 259 -10.17 -8.62 7.11
C PHE A 259 -10.41 -9.87 7.97
N ALA A 260 -11.57 -10.53 7.80
CA ALA A 260 -11.89 -11.77 8.53
C ALA A 260 -10.91 -12.90 8.21
N GLU A 261 -10.59 -13.13 6.92
CA GLU A 261 -9.60 -14.14 6.50
C GLU A 261 -8.20 -13.85 7.09
N GLY A 262 -7.76 -12.59 7.00
CA GLY A 262 -6.46 -12.18 7.51
C GLY A 262 -6.34 -12.36 9.03
N MET A 263 -7.39 -12.02 9.77
CA MET A 263 -7.42 -12.18 11.23
C MET A 263 -7.54 -13.63 11.69
N ALA A 264 -7.88 -14.57 10.80
CA ALA A 264 -7.93 -16.00 11.04
C ALA A 264 -6.63 -16.74 10.71
N LEU A 265 -5.61 -16.05 10.15
CA LEU A 265 -4.31 -16.66 9.86
C LEU A 265 -3.66 -17.22 11.13
N PRO A 266 -2.85 -18.29 11.03
CA PRO A 266 -2.01 -18.75 12.13
C PRO A 266 -1.12 -17.62 12.64
N VAL A 267 -1.00 -17.50 13.96
CA VAL A 267 -0.06 -16.55 14.57
C VAL A 267 1.36 -17.01 14.28
N ALA A 268 2.21 -16.07 13.80
CA ALA A 268 3.60 -16.38 13.58
C ALA A 268 4.28 -16.82 14.89
N ALA A 269 5.15 -17.79 14.82
CA ALA A 269 6.05 -18.11 15.92
C ALA A 269 7.09 -16.99 16.06
N ASP A 270 7.34 -16.54 17.29
CA ASP A 270 8.38 -15.55 17.62
C ASP A 270 9.79 -16.11 17.35
#